data_726bac740bc768bd958c158308fc1562
#
_entry.id   726bac740bc768bd958c158308fc1562
#
_cell.length_a   1.000
_cell.length_b   1.000
_cell.length_c   1.000
_cell.angle_alpha   90.00
_cell.angle_beta   90.00
_cell.angle_gamma   90.00
#
_symmetry.space_group_name_H-M   'P 1'
#
loop_
_entity.id
_entity.type
_entity.pdbx_description
1 polymer ?
#
loop_
_entity_poly.entity_id
_entity_poly.type
_entity_poly.pdbx_seq_one_letter_code
_entity_poly.pdbx_strand_id
1 'polypeptide(L)'
;PYLFAVKSYDKESKQIIFDEKKYDPNKKVWIKSKRNKKGKEPSDIKSYKAFKRQYYQVSKTQEDFVKIIIFHISPVVAKDTLDLLIKDFNNFVQEEEVQKANEIISFLSEQDTSILSLEAKNAINKILVNQNRILALTLATENIAFVPIDPPYEEERKISPSGSIILFLYL
;
A
#
# COMPACT_ATOMS: atom_id res chain seq x y z
N PRO A 1 6.66 11.34 1.13
CA PRO A 1 7.62 11.98 2.07
C PRO A 1 7.03 13.18 2.81
N TYR A 2 6.28 14.10 2.15
CA TYR A 2 5.72 15.31 2.78
C TYR A 2 4.82 15.01 4.01
N LEU A 3 4.22 13.83 4.11
CA LEU A 3 3.42 13.40 5.26
C LEU A 3 4.19 13.50 6.59
N PHE A 4 5.51 13.33 6.56
CA PHE A 4 6.36 13.48 7.75
C PHE A 4 6.61 14.93 8.17
N ALA A 5 6.18 15.88 7.37
CA ALA A 5 6.26 17.30 7.67
C ALA A 5 4.95 17.89 8.20
N VAL A 6 3.90 17.08 8.32
CA VAL A 6 2.63 17.51 8.91
C VAL A 6 2.82 17.78 10.39
N LYS A 7 2.40 18.96 10.85
CA LYS A 7 2.48 19.43 12.25
C LYS A 7 1.16 19.26 12.97
N SER A 8 0.07 19.64 12.34
CA SER A 8 -1.27 19.58 12.90
C SER A 8 -2.32 19.48 11.78
N TYR A 9 -3.54 19.20 12.17
CA TYR A 9 -4.71 19.17 11.33
C TYR A 9 -5.80 20.04 11.94
N ASP A 10 -6.30 20.97 11.16
CA ASP A 10 -7.43 21.81 11.56
C ASP A 10 -8.73 21.07 11.17
N LYS A 11 -9.53 20.73 12.19
CA LYS A 11 -10.79 19.99 12.01
C LYS A 11 -11.89 20.83 11.35
N GLU A 12 -11.90 22.15 11.58
CA GLU A 12 -12.96 23.03 11.08
C GLU A 12 -12.76 23.30 9.58
N SER A 13 -11.55 23.68 9.20
CA SER A 13 -11.21 23.93 7.79
C SER A 13 -10.81 22.68 7.01
N LYS A 14 -10.66 21.53 7.68
CA LYS A 14 -10.13 20.27 7.13
C LYS A 14 -8.77 20.43 6.45
N GLN A 15 -7.95 21.35 6.92
CA GLN A 15 -6.65 21.67 6.33
C GLN A 15 -5.49 21.06 7.11
N ILE A 16 -4.48 20.64 6.35
CA ILE A 16 -3.22 20.14 6.89
C ILE A 16 -2.29 21.34 7.11
N ILE A 17 -1.76 21.47 8.33
CA ILE A 17 -0.77 22.47 8.68
C ILE A 17 0.60 21.82 8.71
N PHE A 18 1.51 22.28 7.86
CA PHE A 18 2.87 21.76 7.78
C PHE A 18 3.80 22.39 8.81
N ASP A 19 4.84 21.68 9.19
CA ASP A 19 5.96 22.21 9.96
C ASP A 19 6.87 23.03 9.04
N GLU A 20 6.69 24.34 9.05
CA GLU A 20 7.45 25.28 8.23
C GLU A 20 8.96 25.22 8.47
N LYS A 21 9.42 24.63 9.60
CA LYS A 21 10.84 24.38 9.86
C LYS A 21 11.38 23.17 9.10
N LYS A 22 10.49 22.35 8.53
CA LYS A 22 10.86 21.13 7.78
C LYS A 22 10.52 21.23 6.31
N TYR A 23 9.39 21.84 5.97
CA TYR A 23 8.83 21.80 4.63
C TYR A 23 8.09 23.09 4.30
N ASP A 24 8.36 23.66 3.12
CA ASP A 24 7.62 24.78 2.56
C ASP A 24 6.53 24.25 1.62
N PRO A 25 5.24 24.30 2.00
CA PRO A 25 4.16 23.76 1.18
C PRO A 25 3.94 24.55 -0.11
N ASN A 26 4.26 25.86 -0.12
CA ASN A 26 4.06 26.71 -1.30
C ASN A 26 5.09 26.40 -2.39
N LYS A 27 6.35 26.18 -1.99
CA LYS A 27 7.45 25.84 -2.89
C LYS A 27 7.61 24.33 -3.09
N LYS A 28 6.91 23.53 -2.31
CA LYS A 28 7.01 22.07 -2.28
C LYS A 28 8.46 21.56 -2.06
N VAL A 29 9.21 22.24 -1.17
CA VAL A 29 10.62 21.94 -0.91
C VAL A 29 10.90 21.69 0.56
N TRP A 30 11.85 20.80 0.82
CA TRP A 30 12.36 20.54 2.16
C TRP A 30 13.35 21.60 2.59
N ILE A 31 13.20 22.08 3.83
CA ILE A 31 14.00 23.18 4.38
C ILE A 31 15.29 22.63 4.99
N LYS A 32 16.39 23.38 4.82
CA LYS A 32 17.67 23.10 5.45
C LYS A 32 17.56 23.27 6.96
N SER A 33 18.04 22.29 7.72
CA SER A 33 18.05 22.33 9.18
C SER A 33 19.33 21.68 9.71
N LYS A 34 19.59 21.78 11.04
CA LYS A 34 20.72 21.10 11.69
C LYS A 34 20.75 19.58 11.39
N ARG A 35 19.56 18.95 11.29
CA ARG A 35 19.41 17.51 10.97
C ARG A 35 19.33 17.23 9.47
N ASN A 36 18.95 18.19 8.66
CA ASN A 36 18.85 18.13 7.21
C ASN A 36 19.65 19.28 6.56
N LYS A 37 20.98 19.20 6.68
CA LYS A 37 21.91 20.25 6.22
C LYS A 37 21.77 20.60 4.73
N LYS A 38 21.30 19.66 3.91
CA LYS A 38 21.17 19.83 2.45
C LYS A 38 19.75 20.22 2.01
N GLY A 39 18.76 20.25 2.92
CA GLY A 39 17.35 20.46 2.55
C GLY A 39 16.81 19.37 1.62
N LYS A 40 17.38 18.18 1.67
CA LYS A 40 16.97 17.07 0.81
C LYS A 40 15.73 16.38 1.37
N GLU A 41 14.88 15.95 0.47
CA GLU A 41 13.79 15.04 0.75
C GLU A 41 14.32 13.76 1.43
N PRO A 42 13.59 13.20 2.41
CA PRO A 42 13.91 11.89 2.95
C PRO A 42 13.95 10.84 1.83
N SER A 43 14.97 9.98 1.83
CA SER A 43 15.02 8.90 0.85
C SER A 43 13.86 7.91 1.06
N ASP A 44 13.47 7.20 0.00
CA ASP A 44 12.38 6.22 0.03
C ASP A 44 12.57 5.17 1.11
N ILE A 45 13.80 4.67 1.29
CA ILE A 45 14.14 3.71 2.35
C ILE A 45 13.88 4.29 3.74
N LYS A 46 14.24 5.56 3.98
CA LYS A 46 14.01 6.22 5.28
C LYS A 46 12.52 6.48 5.50
N SER A 47 11.83 6.90 4.46
CA SER A 47 10.37 7.12 4.46
C SER A 47 9.63 5.81 4.74
N TYR A 48 9.99 4.73 4.05
CA TYR A 48 9.44 3.40 4.27
C TYR A 48 9.63 2.91 5.72
N LYS A 49 10.87 3.00 6.24
CA LYS A 49 11.16 2.58 7.62
C LYS A 49 10.38 3.39 8.66
N ALA A 50 10.25 4.69 8.44
CA ALA A 50 9.47 5.56 9.33
C ALA A 50 7.98 5.24 9.23
N PHE A 51 7.45 5.06 8.02
CA PHE A 51 6.06 4.68 7.77
C PHE A 51 5.73 3.37 8.48
N LYS A 52 6.48 2.30 8.21
CA LYS A 52 6.25 0.99 8.81
C LYS A 52 6.29 1.00 10.34
N ARG A 53 7.13 1.84 10.95
CA ARG A 53 7.29 1.89 12.41
C ARG A 53 6.24 2.75 13.11
N GLN A 54 5.79 3.86 12.48
CA GLN A 54 5.04 4.91 13.17
C GLN A 54 3.61 5.08 12.67
N TYR A 55 3.34 4.72 11.42
CA TYR A 55 2.09 5.05 10.75
C TYR A 55 1.28 3.84 10.31
N TYR A 56 1.85 2.64 10.39
CA TYR A 56 1.26 1.44 9.82
C TYR A 56 1.22 0.29 10.82
N GLN A 57 0.06 -0.33 10.95
CA GLN A 57 -0.12 -1.54 11.74
C GLN A 57 -0.99 -2.54 10.96
N VAL A 58 -0.57 -3.81 10.97
CA VAL A 58 -1.35 -4.92 10.43
C VAL A 58 -1.51 -5.96 11.52
N SER A 59 -2.70 -6.49 11.64
CA SER A 59 -3.04 -7.58 12.54
C SER A 59 -4.05 -8.51 11.89
N LYS A 60 -4.10 -9.76 12.38
CA LYS A 60 -5.11 -10.73 12.00
C LYS A 60 -6.20 -10.72 13.08
N THR A 61 -7.47 -10.73 12.67
CA THR A 61 -8.61 -10.86 13.60
C THR A 61 -8.82 -12.32 13.99
N GLN A 62 -9.74 -12.56 14.93
CA GLN A 62 -10.13 -13.93 15.34
C GLN A 62 -10.84 -14.68 14.22
N GLU A 63 -11.52 -13.97 13.33
CA GLU A 63 -12.24 -14.50 12.17
C GLU A 63 -11.34 -14.65 10.93
N ASP A 64 -10.03 -14.61 11.10
CA ASP A 64 -9.02 -14.72 10.05
C ASP A 64 -8.96 -13.55 9.05
N PHE A 65 -9.66 -12.44 9.30
CA PHE A 65 -9.53 -11.23 8.49
C PHE A 65 -8.24 -10.46 8.78
N VAL A 66 -7.75 -9.75 7.77
CA VAL A 66 -6.61 -8.84 7.92
C VAL A 66 -7.13 -7.45 8.27
N LYS A 67 -6.73 -6.92 9.41
CA LYS A 67 -7.01 -5.54 9.84
C LYS A 67 -5.78 -4.67 9.57
N ILE A 68 -5.95 -3.63 8.76
CA ILE A 68 -4.92 -2.64 8.44
C ILE A 68 -5.32 -1.32 9.07
N ILE A 69 -4.40 -0.69 9.78
CA ILE A 69 -4.61 0.60 10.44
C ILE A 69 -3.49 1.55 10.01
N ILE A 70 -3.88 2.74 9.58
CA ILE A 70 -2.97 3.86 9.30
C ILE A 70 -3.15 4.91 10.38
N PHE A 71 -2.05 5.26 11.07
CA PHE A 71 -2.02 6.31 12.08
C PHE A 71 -1.49 7.59 11.45
N HIS A 72 -2.28 8.65 11.48
CA HIS A 72 -1.83 9.97 11.05
C HIS A 72 -2.55 11.05 11.88
N ILE A 73 -1.94 12.23 11.98
CA ILE A 73 -2.54 13.36 12.70
C ILE A 73 -3.80 13.90 12.00
N SER A 74 -3.86 13.76 10.68
CA SER A 74 -5.03 14.06 9.86
C SER A 74 -5.76 12.76 9.52
N PRO A 75 -7.04 12.60 9.89
CA PRO A 75 -7.82 11.42 9.54
C PRO A 75 -8.04 11.29 8.02
N VAL A 76 -8.19 12.41 7.32
CA VAL A 76 -8.29 12.44 5.84
C VAL A 76 -7.05 11.82 5.21
N VAL A 77 -5.84 12.25 5.64
CA VAL A 77 -4.59 11.70 5.12
C VAL A 77 -4.43 10.22 5.47
N ALA A 78 -4.88 9.81 6.67
CA ALA A 78 -4.84 8.40 7.06
C ALA A 78 -5.71 7.56 6.12
N LYS A 79 -6.93 8.00 5.85
CA LYS A 79 -7.87 7.36 4.94
C LYS A 79 -7.31 7.29 3.52
N ASP A 80 -6.91 8.42 2.95
CA ASP A 80 -6.36 8.49 1.59
C ASP A 80 -5.11 7.59 1.43
N THR A 81 -4.27 7.51 2.46
CA THR A 81 -3.10 6.64 2.46
C THR A 81 -3.50 5.17 2.47
N LEU A 82 -4.55 4.80 3.21
CA LEU A 82 -5.06 3.44 3.24
C LEU A 82 -5.71 3.04 1.91
N ASP A 83 -6.51 3.94 1.32
CA ASP A 83 -7.12 3.73 0.00
C ASP A 83 -6.04 3.51 -1.07
N LEU A 84 -5.00 4.36 -1.07
CA LEU A 84 -3.87 4.23 -1.98
C LEU A 84 -3.12 2.91 -1.77
N LEU A 85 -2.86 2.53 -0.52
CA LEU A 85 -2.17 1.28 -0.18
C LEU A 85 -2.93 0.06 -0.71
N ILE A 86 -4.26 0.03 -0.53
CA ILE A 86 -5.12 -1.07 -1.00
C ILE A 86 -5.07 -1.14 -2.53
N LYS A 87 -5.21 0.01 -3.20
CA LYS A 87 -5.17 0.10 -4.66
C LYS A 87 -3.82 -0.37 -5.21
N ASP A 88 -2.72 0.16 -4.68
CA ASP A 88 -1.36 -0.18 -5.14
C ASP A 88 -1.05 -1.66 -4.93
N PHE A 89 -1.51 -2.25 -3.81
CA PHE A 89 -1.31 -3.67 -3.55
C PHE A 89 -2.14 -4.55 -4.49
N ASN A 90 -3.40 -4.18 -4.77
CA ASN A 90 -4.20 -4.91 -5.74
C ASN A 90 -3.58 -4.83 -7.16
N ASN A 91 -3.12 -3.66 -7.58
CA ASN A 91 -2.42 -3.50 -8.86
C ASN A 91 -1.14 -4.36 -8.92
N PHE A 92 -0.33 -4.34 -7.85
CA PHE A 92 0.89 -5.13 -7.79
C PHE A 92 0.61 -6.64 -7.94
N VAL A 93 -0.37 -7.16 -7.21
CA VAL A 93 -0.73 -8.59 -7.30
C VAL A 93 -1.31 -8.90 -8.68
N GLN A 94 -2.12 -8.00 -9.26
CA GLN A 94 -2.64 -8.16 -10.61
C GLN A 94 -1.53 -8.25 -11.65
N GLU A 95 -0.56 -7.34 -11.60
CA GLU A 95 0.61 -7.34 -12.49
C GLU A 95 1.43 -8.63 -12.36
N GLU A 96 1.70 -9.07 -11.13
CA GLU A 96 2.43 -10.32 -10.85
C GLU A 96 1.73 -11.55 -11.43
N GLU A 97 0.40 -11.67 -11.26
CA GLU A 97 -0.37 -12.80 -11.76
C GLU A 97 -0.46 -12.78 -13.31
N VAL A 98 -0.62 -11.60 -13.91
CA VAL A 98 -0.60 -11.43 -15.37
C VAL A 98 0.77 -11.81 -15.93
N GLN A 99 1.84 -11.36 -15.30
CA GLN A 99 3.20 -11.70 -15.73
C GLN A 99 3.44 -13.20 -15.68
N LYS A 100 3.14 -13.86 -14.55
CA LYS A 100 3.29 -15.31 -14.41
C LYS A 100 2.49 -16.09 -15.44
N ALA A 101 1.22 -15.72 -15.67
CA ALA A 101 0.39 -16.38 -16.67
C ALA A 101 1.00 -16.26 -18.07
N ASN A 102 1.46 -15.07 -18.45
CA ASN A 102 2.07 -14.83 -19.76
C ASN A 102 3.40 -15.58 -19.91
N GLU A 103 4.24 -15.66 -18.89
CA GLU A 103 5.50 -16.43 -18.91
C GLU A 103 5.22 -17.92 -19.16
N ILE A 104 4.22 -18.49 -18.48
CA ILE A 104 3.83 -19.89 -18.67
C ILE A 104 3.26 -20.11 -20.08
N ILE A 105 2.40 -19.21 -20.57
CA ILE A 105 1.80 -19.30 -21.90
C ILE A 105 2.91 -19.23 -22.96
N SER A 106 3.80 -18.25 -22.89
CA SER A 106 4.93 -18.12 -23.81
C SER A 106 5.78 -19.38 -23.81
N PHE A 107 6.24 -19.82 -22.64
CA PHE A 107 7.09 -21.00 -22.51
C PHE A 107 6.46 -22.23 -23.14
N LEU A 108 5.18 -22.51 -22.87
CA LEU A 108 4.51 -23.70 -23.41
C LEU A 108 4.18 -23.57 -24.90
N SER A 109 3.94 -22.36 -25.39
CA SER A 109 3.64 -22.13 -26.81
C SER A 109 4.89 -22.27 -27.70
N GLU A 110 6.08 -22.03 -27.15
CA GLU A 110 7.35 -22.17 -27.85
C GLU A 110 7.87 -23.63 -27.91
N GLN A 111 7.26 -24.54 -27.16
CA GLN A 111 7.68 -25.94 -27.15
C GLN A 111 7.34 -26.65 -28.48
N ASP A 112 8.32 -27.37 -29.03
CA ASP A 112 8.04 -28.28 -30.14
C ASP A 112 7.23 -29.49 -29.66
N THR A 113 5.95 -29.44 -29.92
CA THR A 113 5.03 -30.51 -29.52
C THR A 113 4.99 -31.69 -30.53
N SER A 114 5.71 -31.61 -31.68
CA SER A 114 5.65 -32.61 -32.74
C SER A 114 6.08 -34.00 -32.25
N ILE A 115 7.08 -34.06 -31.37
CA ILE A 115 7.68 -35.28 -30.82
C ILE A 115 6.98 -35.83 -29.56
N LEU A 116 5.98 -35.10 -29.04
CA LEU A 116 5.31 -35.46 -27.79
C LEU A 116 4.19 -36.49 -28.02
N SER A 117 3.94 -37.31 -27.01
CA SER A 117 2.78 -38.19 -26.98
C SER A 117 1.46 -37.41 -26.96
N LEU A 118 0.35 -38.05 -27.33
CA LEU A 118 -0.96 -37.40 -27.30
C LEU A 118 -1.34 -36.93 -25.88
N GLU A 119 -1.02 -37.74 -24.88
CA GLU A 119 -1.26 -37.40 -23.47
C GLU A 119 -0.50 -36.13 -23.04
N ALA A 120 0.77 -36.02 -23.46
CA ALA A 120 1.58 -34.86 -23.16
C ALA A 120 1.03 -33.59 -23.84
N LYS A 121 0.63 -33.68 -25.12
CA LYS A 121 -0.05 -32.56 -25.82
C LYS A 121 -1.33 -32.14 -25.13
N ASN A 122 -2.15 -33.08 -24.70
CA ASN A 122 -3.39 -32.81 -23.99
C ASN A 122 -3.11 -32.13 -22.62
N ALA A 123 -2.05 -32.54 -21.91
CA ALA A 123 -1.65 -31.90 -20.65
C ALA A 123 -1.22 -30.45 -20.87
N ILE A 124 -0.39 -30.18 -21.88
CA ILE A 124 0.02 -28.80 -22.25
C ILE A 124 -1.20 -27.94 -22.59
N ASN A 125 -2.10 -28.44 -23.42
CA ASN A 125 -3.32 -27.69 -23.79
C ASN A 125 -4.19 -27.38 -22.57
N LYS A 126 -4.34 -28.30 -21.62
CA LYS A 126 -5.07 -28.05 -20.38
C LYS A 126 -4.42 -26.93 -19.55
N ILE A 127 -3.10 -26.91 -19.48
CA ILE A 127 -2.37 -25.85 -18.76
C ILE A 127 -2.59 -24.50 -19.46
N LEU A 128 -2.44 -24.44 -20.80
CA LEU A 128 -2.67 -23.23 -21.58
C LEU A 128 -4.09 -22.67 -21.40
N VAL A 129 -5.10 -23.52 -21.49
CA VAL A 129 -6.50 -23.14 -21.25
C VAL A 129 -6.68 -22.58 -19.84
N ASN A 130 -6.08 -23.22 -18.82
CA ASN A 130 -6.18 -22.76 -17.45
C ASN A 130 -5.46 -21.41 -17.26
N GLN A 131 -4.26 -21.21 -17.83
CA GLN A 131 -3.55 -19.94 -17.73
C GLN A 131 -4.30 -18.80 -18.42
N ASN A 132 -4.88 -19.02 -19.61
CA ASN A 132 -5.73 -18.04 -20.27
C ASN A 132 -6.97 -17.69 -19.45
N ARG A 133 -7.56 -18.68 -18.75
CA ARG A 133 -8.67 -18.43 -17.81
C ARG A 133 -8.23 -17.56 -16.62
N ILE A 134 -7.09 -17.88 -16.00
CA ILE A 134 -6.51 -17.08 -14.89
C ILE A 134 -6.27 -15.65 -15.39
N LEU A 135 -5.61 -15.49 -16.53
CA LEU A 135 -5.33 -14.18 -17.14
C LEU A 135 -6.62 -13.37 -17.34
N ALA A 136 -7.65 -13.97 -17.93
CA ALA A 136 -8.92 -13.30 -18.17
C ALA A 136 -9.62 -12.88 -16.86
N LEU A 137 -9.64 -13.74 -15.84
CA LEU A 137 -10.23 -13.43 -14.53
C LEU A 137 -9.45 -12.33 -13.81
N THR A 138 -8.12 -12.41 -13.85
CA THR A 138 -7.23 -11.41 -13.23
C THR A 138 -7.45 -10.02 -13.83
N LEU A 139 -7.54 -9.94 -15.17
CA LEU A 139 -7.78 -8.66 -15.87
C LEU A 139 -9.21 -8.12 -15.67
N ALA A 140 -10.18 -8.99 -15.42
CA ALA A 140 -11.57 -8.60 -15.19
C ALA A 140 -11.87 -8.21 -13.73
N THR A 141 -10.93 -8.42 -12.79
CA THR A 141 -11.14 -8.22 -11.36
C THR A 141 -10.31 -7.06 -10.84
N GLU A 142 -10.95 -6.00 -10.33
CA GLU A 142 -10.22 -4.84 -9.77
C GLU A 142 -9.53 -5.16 -8.42
N ASN A 143 -10.22 -5.91 -7.55
CA ASN A 143 -9.76 -6.21 -6.20
C ASN A 143 -9.39 -7.69 -6.08
N ILE A 144 -8.24 -8.05 -6.62
CA ILE A 144 -7.79 -9.44 -6.70
C ILE A 144 -7.19 -9.96 -5.38
N ALA A 145 -6.53 -9.08 -4.63
CA ALA A 145 -5.81 -9.44 -3.41
C ALA A 145 -6.54 -9.01 -2.15
N PHE A 146 -7.01 -7.77 -2.10
CA PHE A 146 -7.77 -7.22 -0.98
C PHE A 146 -9.15 -6.78 -1.42
N VAL A 147 -10.17 -7.47 -0.92
CA VAL A 147 -11.57 -7.03 -1.00
C VAL A 147 -11.90 -6.39 0.34
N PRO A 148 -12.06 -5.06 0.43
CA PRO A 148 -12.45 -4.42 1.69
C PRO A 148 -13.82 -4.93 2.13
N ILE A 149 -13.90 -5.47 3.35
CA ILE A 149 -15.18 -5.82 4.01
C ILE A 149 -15.77 -4.54 4.57
N ASP A 150 -14.94 -3.80 5.33
CA ASP A 150 -15.26 -2.46 5.78
C ASP A 150 -14.39 -1.47 4.97
N PRO A 151 -15.01 -0.52 4.23
CA PRO A 151 -14.25 0.48 3.50
C PRO A 151 -13.46 1.38 4.47
N PRO A 152 -12.34 1.97 4.02
CA PRO A 152 -11.60 2.93 4.84
C PRO A 152 -12.48 4.08 5.28
N TYR A 153 -12.47 4.40 6.58
CA TYR A 153 -13.22 5.49 7.17
C TYR A 153 -12.35 6.39 8.04
N GLU A 154 -12.78 7.62 8.21
CA GLU A 154 -12.13 8.60 9.06
C GLU A 154 -12.59 8.41 10.51
N GLU A 155 -11.64 8.14 11.42
CA GLU A 155 -11.96 8.11 12.85
C GLU A 155 -12.26 9.52 13.38
N GLU A 156 -13.42 9.69 13.98
CA GLU A 156 -13.84 10.98 14.56
C GLU A 156 -13.10 11.29 15.87
N ARG A 157 -12.67 10.25 16.58
CA ARG A 157 -11.99 10.36 17.87
C ARG A 157 -10.47 10.16 17.74
N LYS A 158 -9.74 10.91 18.54
CA LYS A 158 -8.29 10.74 18.65
C LYS A 158 -7.97 9.41 19.32
N ILE A 159 -7.29 8.51 18.60
CA ILE A 159 -6.92 7.17 19.11
C ILE A 159 -5.65 7.23 19.93
N SER A 160 -4.68 8.11 19.59
CA SER A 160 -3.37 8.17 20.24
C SER A 160 -2.75 9.58 20.15
N PRO A 161 -1.99 10.02 21.18
CA PRO A 161 -1.89 9.38 22.48
C PRO A 161 -3.19 9.52 23.31
N SER A 162 -3.58 8.46 24.03
CA SER A 162 -4.66 8.53 25.02
C SER A 162 -4.19 9.40 26.20
N GLY A 163 -5.10 10.14 26.84
CA GLY A 163 -4.76 11.03 27.97
C GLY A 163 -4.05 10.32 29.13
N SER A 164 -4.28 9.02 29.31
CA SER A 164 -3.62 8.16 30.30
C SER A 164 -2.13 7.96 30.03
N ILE A 165 -1.68 7.95 28.78
CA ILE A 165 -0.26 7.76 28.43
C ILE A 165 0.55 9.04 28.69
N ILE A 166 -0.07 10.21 28.59
CA ILE A 166 0.59 11.49 28.86
C ILE A 166 0.95 11.62 30.34
N LEU A 167 0.13 11.05 31.24
CA LEU A 167 0.39 11.12 32.70
C LEU A 167 1.59 10.29 33.14
N PHE A 168 1.89 9.20 32.45
CA PHE A 168 3.04 8.31 32.76
C PHE A 168 4.39 8.82 32.23
N LEU A 169 4.39 9.78 31.31
CA LEU A 169 5.62 10.36 30.76
C LEU A 169 6.15 11.57 31.54
N TYR A 170 5.42 12.05 32.55
CA TYR A 170 5.78 13.19 33.41
C TYR A 170 5.99 12.82 34.90
N LEU A 171 6.01 11.55 35.24
CA LEU A 171 6.43 11.03 36.56
C LEU A 171 7.77 10.32 36.45
#